data_8e64a7ba2f9dc498905ab22b0d5ad25f
#
_entry.id   8e64a7ba2f9dc498905ab22b0d5ad25f
#
_cell.length_a   1.000
_cell.length_b   1.000
_cell.length_c   1.000
_cell.angle_alpha   90.00
_cell.angle_beta   90.00
_cell.angle_gamma   90.00
#
_symmetry.space_group_name_H-M   'P 1'
#
loop_
_entity.id
_entity.type
_entity.pdbx_description
1 polymer ?
#
loop_
_entity_poly.entity_id
_entity_poly.type
_entity_poly.pdbx_seq_one_letter_code
_entity_poly.pdbx_strand_id
1 'polypeptide(L)'
;MALFRTRKTPFLLLLGLAVIAALTHSLWLGALGAYLIRADEPVQADYALVLAGDNHGNRVIEAAELVRKGFVRKAIVSGPCCCYGVPESDMAVSYAVNKGYPEDYFIKVPHHATSTSQEAQLLIPELRRLGAHSFLLVTSDYHTRRAGRYFKKFTDGLEMRVIAAPDENFRWNSWWRNREAQKVFYMEWSKTIFSLIGM
;
A
#
# COMPACT_ATOMS: atom_id res chain seq x y z
N MET A 1 -4.57 -55.19 34.29
CA MET A 1 -3.57 -54.95 33.24
C MET A 1 -3.97 -53.66 32.50
N ALA A 2 -3.44 -52.52 32.98
CA ALA A 2 -3.82 -51.19 32.49
C ALA A 2 -3.00 -50.85 31.22
N LEU A 3 -3.68 -50.65 30.12
CA LEU A 3 -3.12 -50.18 28.84
C LEU A 3 -2.57 -48.76 29.03
N PHE A 4 -1.26 -48.64 29.21
CA PHE A 4 -0.52 -47.38 28.98
C PHE A 4 -0.59 -47.04 27.49
N ARG A 5 -1.73 -46.54 27.04
CA ARG A 5 -1.93 -46.06 25.69
C ARG A 5 -1.26 -44.70 25.53
N THR A 6 -0.07 -44.78 25.10
CA THR A 6 0.96 -43.86 24.61
C THR A 6 0.51 -42.39 24.43
N ARG A 7 0.91 -41.53 25.38
CA ARG A 7 0.96 -40.04 25.22
C ARG A 7 1.92 -39.58 24.13
N LYS A 8 2.55 -40.50 23.39
CA LYS A 8 3.53 -40.20 22.31
C LYS A 8 2.88 -39.86 20.98
N THR A 9 1.67 -40.37 20.69
CA THR A 9 0.98 -40.15 19.42
C THR A 9 0.67 -38.66 19.12
N PRO A 10 0.11 -37.84 20.04
CA PRO A 10 -0.11 -36.42 19.78
C PRO A 10 1.18 -35.64 19.61
N PHE A 11 2.25 -36.03 20.32
CA PHE A 11 3.56 -35.40 20.14
C PHE A 11 4.16 -35.65 18.76
N LEU A 12 4.09 -36.91 18.26
CA LEU A 12 4.57 -37.26 16.92
C LEU A 12 3.76 -36.59 15.82
N LEU A 13 2.45 -36.41 16.01
CA LEU A 13 1.60 -35.67 15.08
C LEU A 13 1.95 -34.17 15.04
N LEU A 14 2.17 -33.55 16.21
CA LEU A 14 2.59 -32.15 16.30
C LEU A 14 3.97 -31.95 15.68
N LEU A 15 4.91 -32.88 15.92
CA LEU A 15 6.23 -32.82 15.32
C LEU A 15 6.15 -32.95 13.80
N GLY A 16 5.35 -33.88 13.29
CA GLY A 16 5.12 -34.04 11.85
C GLY A 16 4.53 -32.78 11.22
N LEU A 17 3.54 -32.18 11.89
CA LEU A 17 2.92 -30.92 11.43
C LEU A 17 3.93 -29.77 11.42
N ALA A 18 4.77 -29.66 12.45
CA ALA A 18 5.81 -28.64 12.53
C ALA A 18 6.87 -28.81 11.41
N VAL A 19 7.26 -30.04 11.10
CA VAL A 19 8.16 -30.36 10.00
C VAL A 19 7.53 -29.97 8.65
N ILE A 20 6.28 -30.34 8.41
CA ILE A 20 5.56 -29.95 7.19
C ILE A 20 5.47 -28.42 7.09
N ALA A 21 5.10 -27.73 8.17
CA ALA A 21 5.03 -26.28 8.20
C ALA A 21 6.38 -25.64 7.90
N ALA A 22 7.46 -26.20 8.46
CA ALA A 22 8.83 -25.73 8.19
C ALA A 22 9.27 -25.97 6.74
N LEU A 23 8.94 -27.11 6.14
CA LEU A 23 9.26 -27.41 4.74
C LEU A 23 8.45 -26.58 3.76
N THR A 24 7.23 -26.20 4.11
CA THR A 24 6.31 -25.42 3.27
C THR A 24 6.29 -23.93 3.61
N HIS A 25 7.18 -23.45 4.49
CA HIS A 25 7.13 -22.05 5.00
C HIS A 25 7.12 -20.99 3.90
N SER A 26 7.83 -21.20 2.80
CA SER A 26 7.88 -20.27 1.68
C SER A 26 6.51 -20.12 0.98
N LEU A 27 5.70 -21.17 0.96
CA LEU A 27 4.37 -21.15 0.33
C LEU A 27 3.38 -20.32 1.15
N TRP A 28 3.22 -20.64 2.44
CA TRP A 28 2.24 -19.93 3.26
C TRP A 28 2.70 -18.52 3.68
N LEU A 29 4.01 -18.29 3.91
CA LEU A 29 4.54 -16.93 4.11
C LEU A 29 4.38 -16.11 2.83
N GLY A 30 4.66 -16.67 1.66
CA GLY A 30 4.42 -16.01 0.38
C GLY A 30 2.95 -15.67 0.17
N ALA A 31 2.04 -16.60 0.47
CA ALA A 31 0.60 -16.35 0.39
C ALA A 31 0.15 -15.20 1.30
N LEU A 32 0.69 -15.11 2.53
CA LEU A 32 0.44 -14.00 3.44
C LEU A 32 0.96 -12.67 2.90
N GLY A 33 2.13 -12.64 2.27
CA GLY A 33 2.65 -11.44 1.62
C GLY A 33 1.82 -11.03 0.40
N ALA A 34 1.48 -11.98 -0.46
CA ALA A 34 0.65 -11.76 -1.64
C ALA A 34 -0.76 -11.26 -1.29
N TYR A 35 -1.30 -11.69 -0.15
CA TYR A 35 -2.61 -11.20 0.31
C TYR A 35 -2.65 -9.69 0.50
N LEU A 36 -1.57 -9.04 0.89
CA LEU A 36 -1.53 -7.59 1.07
C LEU A 36 -1.65 -6.83 -0.25
N ILE A 37 -1.30 -7.47 -1.36
CA ILE A 37 -1.28 -6.85 -2.69
C ILE A 37 -2.61 -7.08 -3.40
N ARG A 38 -3.22 -5.99 -3.84
CA ARG A 38 -4.37 -5.98 -4.74
C ARG A 38 -4.26 -4.74 -5.63
N ALA A 39 -3.50 -4.88 -6.69
CA ALA A 39 -3.27 -3.84 -7.68
C ALA A 39 -4.01 -4.16 -8.98
N ASP A 40 -4.35 -3.11 -9.69
CA ASP A 40 -4.92 -3.15 -11.03
C ASP A 40 -3.84 -2.74 -12.05
N GLU A 41 -4.06 -3.05 -13.33
CA GLU A 41 -3.28 -2.49 -14.42
C GLU A 41 -3.69 -1.02 -14.66
N PRO A 42 -2.73 -0.13 -15.01
CA PRO A 42 -3.04 1.25 -15.31
C PRO A 42 -3.92 1.38 -16.56
N VAL A 43 -4.91 2.24 -16.47
CA VAL A 43 -5.78 2.63 -17.58
C VAL A 43 -5.81 4.15 -17.69
N GLN A 44 -6.33 4.68 -18.79
CA GLN A 44 -6.56 6.12 -18.93
C GLN A 44 -7.49 6.61 -17.81
N ALA A 45 -7.09 7.65 -17.10
CA ALA A 45 -7.84 8.30 -16.04
C ALA A 45 -7.55 9.81 -16.00
N ASP A 46 -8.35 10.55 -15.23
CA ASP A 46 -8.18 11.99 -15.13
C ASP A 46 -6.93 12.40 -14.35
N TYR A 47 -6.70 11.75 -13.21
CA TYR A 47 -5.59 12.05 -12.30
C TYR A 47 -4.98 10.79 -11.69
N ALA A 48 -3.69 10.86 -11.31
CA ALA A 48 -3.13 9.95 -10.31
C ALA A 48 -3.29 10.59 -8.92
N LEU A 49 -3.64 9.81 -7.92
CA LEU A 49 -3.70 10.22 -6.52
C LEU A 49 -2.64 9.46 -5.73
N VAL A 50 -1.59 10.15 -5.32
CA VAL A 50 -0.44 9.59 -4.62
C VAL A 50 -0.69 9.66 -3.12
N LEU A 51 -0.70 8.51 -2.45
CA LEU A 51 -0.87 8.45 -1.00
C LEU A 51 0.43 8.75 -0.27
N ALA A 52 0.29 9.40 0.88
CA ALA A 52 1.39 9.68 1.79
C ALA A 52 1.95 8.43 2.50
N GLY A 53 3.10 8.58 3.16
CA GLY A 53 3.77 7.51 3.91
C GLY A 53 4.77 6.71 3.07
N ASP A 54 5.43 7.38 2.13
CA ASP A 54 6.50 6.82 1.30
C ASP A 54 7.84 7.51 1.61
N ASN A 55 8.70 6.83 2.34
CA ASN A 55 10.01 7.36 2.71
C ASN A 55 11.06 7.27 1.59
N HIS A 56 10.77 6.61 0.47
CA HIS A 56 11.72 6.35 -0.61
C HIS A 56 11.36 7.05 -1.92
N GLY A 57 10.14 7.62 -2.01
CA GLY A 57 9.66 8.33 -3.18
C GLY A 57 9.17 7.41 -4.33
N ASN A 58 9.00 6.12 -4.08
CA ASN A 58 8.56 5.17 -5.10
C ASN A 58 7.18 5.54 -5.65
N ARG A 59 6.26 5.98 -4.78
CA ARG A 59 4.88 6.34 -5.18
C ARG A 59 4.84 7.58 -6.07
N VAL A 60 5.58 8.62 -5.72
CA VAL A 60 5.60 9.85 -6.52
C VAL A 60 6.30 9.63 -7.86
N ILE A 61 7.32 8.77 -7.92
CA ILE A 61 7.98 8.39 -9.17
C ILE A 61 7.04 7.57 -10.05
N GLU A 62 6.33 6.57 -9.49
CA GLU A 62 5.35 5.80 -10.26
C GLU A 62 4.25 6.71 -10.83
N ALA A 63 3.75 7.65 -10.03
CA ALA A 63 2.76 8.61 -10.51
C ALA A 63 3.31 9.54 -11.61
N ALA A 64 4.57 9.98 -11.48
CA ALA A 64 5.23 10.76 -12.53
C ALA A 64 5.36 9.98 -13.85
N GLU A 65 5.66 8.68 -13.76
CA GLU A 65 5.68 7.79 -14.92
C GLU A 65 4.31 7.64 -15.57
N LEU A 66 3.23 7.57 -14.77
CA LEU A 66 1.87 7.54 -15.31
C LEU A 66 1.52 8.83 -16.07
N VAL A 67 1.96 10.00 -15.57
CA VAL A 67 1.80 11.28 -16.28
C VAL A 67 2.64 11.27 -17.56
N ARG A 68 3.91 10.88 -17.48
CA ARG A 68 4.84 10.85 -18.63
C ARG A 68 4.35 9.94 -19.75
N LYS A 69 3.76 8.80 -19.39
CA LYS A 69 3.17 7.83 -20.34
C LYS A 69 1.79 8.25 -20.86
N GLY A 70 1.25 9.35 -20.35
CA GLY A 70 -0.05 9.88 -20.77
C GLY A 70 -1.25 9.13 -20.22
N PHE A 71 -1.10 8.30 -19.19
CA PHE A 71 -2.25 7.64 -18.53
C PHE A 71 -3.12 8.62 -17.77
N VAL A 72 -2.53 9.69 -17.24
CA VAL A 72 -3.21 10.73 -16.47
C VAL A 72 -2.68 12.10 -16.83
N ARG A 73 -3.48 13.16 -16.60
CA ARG A 73 -3.06 14.54 -16.87
C ARG A 73 -2.05 15.06 -15.87
N LYS A 74 -2.26 14.79 -14.59
CA LYS A 74 -1.41 15.22 -13.47
C LYS A 74 -1.51 14.23 -12.31
N ALA A 75 -0.55 14.30 -11.40
CA ALA A 75 -0.53 13.58 -10.14
C ALA A 75 -0.86 14.51 -8.96
N ILE A 76 -1.88 14.17 -8.20
CA ILE A 76 -2.25 14.83 -6.94
C ILE A 76 -1.46 14.14 -5.85
N VAL A 77 -0.60 14.90 -5.17
CA VAL A 77 0.30 14.36 -4.14
C VAL A 77 -0.22 14.73 -2.76
N SER A 78 -0.62 13.71 -2.01
CA SER A 78 -1.04 13.81 -0.61
C SER A 78 0.11 14.26 0.27
N GLY A 79 -0.14 15.20 1.17
CA GLY A 79 0.91 15.82 1.96
C GLY A 79 0.51 16.11 3.41
N PRO A 80 0.37 15.09 4.29
CA PRO A 80 0.27 15.38 5.71
C PRO A 80 1.52 16.12 6.19
N CYS A 81 1.33 17.08 7.09
CA CYS A 81 2.45 17.72 7.77
C CYS A 81 3.18 16.67 8.60
N CYS A 82 4.45 16.45 8.30
CA CYS A 82 5.26 15.43 8.96
C CYS A 82 6.52 16.03 9.62
N CYS A 83 7.68 15.83 9.03
CA CYS A 83 8.95 16.19 9.63
C CYS A 83 9.15 17.71 9.69
N TYR A 84 9.33 18.23 10.90
CA TYR A 84 9.60 19.65 11.13
C TYR A 84 8.58 20.62 10.50
N GLY A 85 7.32 20.18 10.37
CA GLY A 85 6.24 20.99 9.81
C GLY A 85 6.23 21.13 8.30
N VAL A 86 7.10 20.41 7.59
CA VAL A 86 7.11 20.38 6.12
C VAL A 86 6.08 19.36 5.64
N PRO A 87 5.15 19.71 4.74
CA PRO A 87 4.24 18.75 4.14
C PRO A 87 4.98 17.66 3.35
N GLU A 88 4.54 16.42 3.48
CA GLU A 88 5.14 15.30 2.72
C GLU A 88 5.04 15.51 1.21
N SER A 89 3.95 16.15 0.72
CA SER A 89 3.81 16.51 -0.69
C SER A 89 4.93 17.39 -1.23
N ASP A 90 5.45 18.31 -0.40
CA ASP A 90 6.55 19.18 -0.83
C ASP A 90 7.85 18.40 -0.97
N MET A 91 8.13 17.51 -0.04
CA MET A 91 9.31 16.65 -0.08
C MET A 91 9.22 15.67 -1.26
N ALA A 92 8.07 15.04 -1.47
CA ALA A 92 7.85 14.07 -2.55
C ALA A 92 8.00 14.72 -3.93
N VAL A 93 7.37 15.88 -4.13
CA VAL A 93 7.48 16.61 -5.42
C VAL A 93 8.91 17.11 -5.65
N SER A 94 9.58 17.67 -4.62
CA SER A 94 10.99 18.09 -4.72
C SER A 94 11.89 16.89 -5.09
N TYR A 95 11.63 15.72 -4.51
CA TYR A 95 12.36 14.50 -4.87
C TYR A 95 12.15 14.11 -6.33
N ALA A 96 10.91 14.11 -6.82
CA ALA A 96 10.60 13.79 -8.23
C ALA A 96 11.24 14.80 -9.20
N VAL A 97 11.20 16.10 -8.86
CA VAL A 97 11.85 17.14 -9.67
C VAL A 97 13.36 16.93 -9.72
N ASN A 98 14.00 16.58 -8.61
CA ASN A 98 15.44 16.24 -8.58
C ASN A 98 15.76 14.97 -9.37
N LYS A 99 14.77 14.11 -9.66
CA LYS A 99 14.91 12.96 -10.56
C LYS A 99 14.66 13.31 -12.04
N GLY A 100 14.34 14.57 -12.34
CA GLY A 100 14.16 15.07 -13.71
C GLY A 100 12.72 15.13 -14.19
N TYR A 101 11.73 14.92 -13.35
CA TYR A 101 10.32 15.09 -13.72
C TYR A 101 9.90 16.56 -13.62
N PRO A 102 9.10 17.08 -14.56
CA PRO A 102 8.59 18.44 -14.51
C PRO A 102 7.72 18.69 -13.27
N GLU A 103 7.88 19.86 -12.62
CA GLU A 103 7.06 20.20 -11.46
C GLU A 103 5.58 20.35 -11.79
N ASP A 104 5.24 20.74 -13.00
CA ASP A 104 3.87 20.90 -13.48
C ASP A 104 3.11 19.57 -13.64
N TYR A 105 3.79 18.43 -13.52
CA TYR A 105 3.14 17.11 -13.40
C TYR A 105 2.34 16.97 -12.10
N PHE A 106 2.63 17.77 -11.07
CA PHE A 106 2.16 17.56 -9.72
C PHE A 106 1.22 18.65 -9.24
N ILE A 107 0.23 18.25 -8.45
CA ILE A 107 -0.63 19.13 -7.63
C ILE A 107 -0.41 18.72 -6.18
N LYS A 108 0.21 19.59 -5.38
CA LYS A 108 0.45 19.35 -3.96
C LYS A 108 -0.82 19.63 -3.15
N VAL A 109 -1.21 18.71 -2.28
CA VAL A 109 -2.36 18.86 -1.39
C VAL A 109 -1.91 18.63 0.06
N PRO A 110 -1.39 19.69 0.73
CA PRO A 110 -1.03 19.62 2.14
C PRO A 110 -2.27 19.48 3.02
N HIS A 111 -2.18 18.67 4.08
CA HIS A 111 -3.28 18.42 5.02
C HIS A 111 -2.78 17.89 6.37
N HIS A 112 -3.71 17.54 7.28
CA HIS A 112 -3.41 17.03 8.62
C HIS A 112 -3.99 15.63 8.88
N ALA A 113 -4.31 14.86 7.84
CA ALA A 113 -4.76 13.47 8.01
C ALA A 113 -3.71 12.62 8.70
N THR A 114 -4.15 11.79 9.65
CA THR A 114 -3.30 10.86 10.41
C THR A 114 -3.60 9.39 10.08
N SER A 115 -4.54 9.16 9.16
CA SER A 115 -4.94 7.82 8.75
C SER A 115 -5.37 7.79 7.28
N THR A 116 -5.26 6.62 6.65
CA THR A 116 -5.71 6.39 5.27
C THR A 116 -7.21 6.70 5.08
N SER A 117 -8.03 6.50 6.10
CA SER A 117 -9.44 6.85 6.04
C SER A 117 -9.67 8.37 6.02
N GLN A 118 -8.97 9.12 6.87
CA GLN A 118 -9.02 10.58 6.86
C GLN A 118 -8.44 11.16 5.56
N GLU A 119 -7.36 10.56 5.06
CA GLU A 119 -6.77 10.92 3.78
C GLU A 119 -7.79 10.79 2.63
N ALA A 120 -8.53 9.67 2.58
CA ALA A 120 -9.60 9.49 1.61
C ALA A 120 -10.72 10.54 1.74
N GLN A 121 -11.13 10.86 2.98
CA GLN A 121 -12.16 11.88 3.23
C GLN A 121 -11.76 13.28 2.76
N LEU A 122 -10.47 13.61 2.80
CA LEU A 122 -9.96 14.91 2.35
C LEU A 122 -9.70 14.95 0.84
N LEU A 123 -9.15 13.89 0.26
CA LEU A 123 -8.68 13.90 -1.12
C LEU A 123 -9.78 13.59 -2.15
N ILE A 124 -10.80 12.81 -1.79
CA ILE A 124 -11.92 12.54 -2.72
C ILE A 124 -12.72 13.82 -3.04
N PRO A 125 -13.06 14.70 -2.09
CA PRO A 125 -13.65 15.99 -2.42
C PRO A 125 -12.77 16.88 -3.31
N GLU A 126 -11.44 16.82 -3.13
CA GLU A 126 -10.49 17.56 -3.95
C GLU A 126 -10.49 17.06 -5.41
N LEU A 127 -10.50 15.73 -5.62
CA LEU A 127 -10.67 15.15 -6.95
C LEU A 127 -11.96 15.66 -7.63
N ARG A 128 -13.07 15.66 -6.90
CA ARG A 128 -14.36 16.17 -7.42
C ARG A 128 -14.30 17.66 -7.75
N ARG A 129 -13.64 18.48 -6.91
CA ARG A 129 -13.42 19.91 -7.15
C ARG A 129 -12.65 20.17 -8.44
N LEU A 130 -11.72 19.28 -8.77
CA LEU A 130 -10.94 19.30 -10.01
C LEU A 130 -11.70 18.73 -11.22
N GLY A 131 -12.95 18.32 -11.05
CA GLY A 131 -13.78 17.75 -12.11
C GLY A 131 -13.37 16.35 -12.55
N ALA A 132 -12.72 15.59 -11.68
CA ALA A 132 -12.37 14.20 -11.97
C ALA A 132 -13.61 13.29 -12.03
N HIS A 133 -13.59 12.35 -12.98
CA HIS A 133 -14.54 11.24 -13.08
C HIS A 133 -13.84 9.92 -12.79
N SER A 134 -12.52 9.88 -12.96
CA SER A 134 -11.68 8.71 -12.75
C SER A 134 -10.32 9.07 -12.16
N PHE A 135 -9.72 8.14 -11.40
CA PHE A 135 -8.38 8.33 -10.88
C PHE A 135 -7.65 7.00 -10.65
N LEU A 136 -6.32 7.09 -10.70
CA LEU A 136 -5.39 6.01 -10.36
C LEU A 136 -4.87 6.26 -8.95
N LEU A 137 -5.26 5.42 -7.98
CA LEU A 137 -4.79 5.48 -6.60
C LEU A 137 -3.40 4.83 -6.51
N VAL A 138 -2.34 5.63 -6.37
CA VAL A 138 -0.95 5.15 -6.34
C VAL A 138 -0.49 5.00 -4.91
N THR A 139 -0.06 3.79 -4.55
CA THR A 139 0.48 3.48 -3.23
C THR A 139 1.45 2.30 -3.30
N SER A 140 2.23 2.05 -2.23
CA SER A 140 3.15 0.90 -2.19
C SER A 140 2.39 -0.42 -2.33
N ASP A 141 3.01 -1.39 -2.98
CA ASP A 141 2.42 -2.69 -3.31
C ASP A 141 1.75 -3.38 -2.10
N TYR A 142 2.46 -3.47 -0.97
CA TYR A 142 1.95 -4.06 0.27
C TYR A 142 0.74 -3.31 0.88
N HIS A 143 0.52 -2.05 0.50
CA HIS A 143 -0.57 -1.21 1.01
C HIS A 143 -1.81 -1.21 0.11
N THR A 144 -1.72 -1.68 -1.12
CA THR A 144 -2.76 -1.56 -2.15
C THR A 144 -4.12 -2.10 -1.71
N ARG A 145 -4.16 -3.29 -1.07
CA ARG A 145 -5.43 -3.89 -0.62
C ARG A 145 -6.14 -3.04 0.43
N ARG A 146 -5.41 -2.53 1.42
CA ARG A 146 -6.00 -1.74 2.51
C ARG A 146 -6.40 -0.34 2.03
N ALA A 147 -5.54 0.32 1.28
CA ALA A 147 -5.82 1.63 0.69
C ALA A 147 -7.05 1.58 -0.22
N GLY A 148 -7.10 0.64 -1.16
CA GLY A 148 -8.24 0.47 -2.05
C GLY A 148 -9.56 0.24 -1.30
N ARG A 149 -9.55 -0.51 -0.19
CA ARG A 149 -10.74 -0.73 0.64
C ARG A 149 -11.23 0.55 1.32
N TYR A 150 -10.32 1.38 1.86
CA TYR A 150 -10.70 2.63 2.50
C TYR A 150 -11.21 3.64 1.47
N PHE A 151 -10.51 3.83 0.38
CA PHE A 151 -10.90 4.80 -0.65
C PHE A 151 -12.23 4.43 -1.30
N LYS A 152 -12.47 3.14 -1.57
CA LYS A 152 -13.74 2.67 -2.17
C LYS A 152 -14.99 3.09 -1.38
N LYS A 153 -14.88 3.36 -0.09
CA LYS A 153 -16.00 3.82 0.74
C LYS A 153 -16.45 5.25 0.41
N PHE A 154 -15.60 6.04 -0.25
CA PHE A 154 -15.83 7.46 -0.52
C PHE A 154 -15.87 7.79 -2.02
N THR A 155 -15.63 6.82 -2.90
CA THR A 155 -15.52 7.02 -4.36
C THR A 155 -16.87 7.07 -5.09
N ASP A 156 -18.00 7.21 -4.40
CA ASP A 156 -19.31 7.24 -5.06
C ASP A 156 -19.30 8.20 -6.26
N GLY A 157 -19.60 7.66 -7.44
CA GLY A 157 -19.54 8.36 -8.72
C GLY A 157 -18.15 8.59 -9.33
N LEU A 158 -17.06 8.05 -8.71
CA LEU A 158 -15.69 8.09 -9.26
C LEU A 158 -15.19 6.70 -9.62
N GLU A 159 -14.66 6.52 -10.82
CA GLU A 159 -13.97 5.30 -11.19
C GLU A 159 -12.55 5.30 -10.58
N MET A 160 -12.22 4.24 -9.83
CA MET A 160 -10.93 4.08 -9.16
C MET A 160 -10.22 2.80 -9.63
N ARG A 161 -8.93 2.90 -9.94
CA ARG A 161 -8.00 1.78 -10.07
C ARG A 161 -6.87 1.96 -9.07
N VAL A 162 -6.41 0.87 -8.48
CA VAL A 162 -5.32 0.90 -7.50
C VAL A 162 -4.03 0.46 -8.18
N ILE A 163 -3.05 1.35 -8.22
CA ILE A 163 -1.76 1.11 -8.85
C ILE A 163 -0.70 0.90 -7.78
N ALA A 164 0.05 -0.18 -7.93
CA ALA A 164 1.16 -0.49 -7.04
C ALA A 164 2.42 0.25 -7.49
N ALA A 165 2.99 1.04 -6.58
CA ALA A 165 4.38 1.47 -6.69
C ALA A 165 5.27 0.40 -6.04
N PRO A 166 6.15 -0.26 -6.79
CA PRO A 166 7.01 -1.30 -6.24
C PRO A 166 7.92 -0.77 -5.13
N ASP A 167 8.01 -1.50 -4.02
CA ASP A 167 8.93 -1.18 -2.94
C ASP A 167 10.16 -2.07 -3.03
N GLU A 168 11.36 -1.48 -3.08
CA GLU A 168 12.62 -2.24 -3.20
C GLU A 168 12.89 -3.15 -2.01
N ASN A 169 12.40 -2.77 -0.83
CA ASN A 169 12.59 -3.50 0.41
C ASN A 169 11.55 -4.59 0.63
N PHE A 170 10.37 -4.50 -0.01
CA PHE A 170 9.29 -5.47 0.16
C PHE A 170 9.12 -6.34 -1.08
N ARG A 171 9.26 -7.66 -0.88
CA ARG A 171 8.91 -8.66 -1.89
C ARG A 171 7.97 -9.68 -1.25
N TRP A 172 6.77 -9.83 -1.77
CA TRP A 172 5.71 -10.68 -1.21
C TRP A 172 6.15 -12.15 -0.99
N ASN A 173 7.06 -12.66 -1.82
CA ASN A 173 7.54 -14.05 -1.81
C ASN A 173 8.84 -14.27 -1.01
N SER A 174 9.35 -13.24 -0.32
CA SER A 174 10.60 -13.33 0.45
C SER A 174 10.72 -12.29 1.57
N TRP A 175 9.62 -11.63 1.95
CA TRP A 175 9.59 -10.58 2.99
C TRP A 175 10.21 -11.02 4.32
N TRP A 176 10.11 -12.30 4.67
CA TRP A 176 10.69 -12.84 5.91
C TRP A 176 12.23 -12.91 5.92
N ARG A 177 12.89 -12.67 4.80
CA ARG A 177 14.37 -12.65 4.66
C ARG A 177 14.99 -11.28 4.89
N ASN A 178 14.17 -10.22 4.92
CA ASN A 178 14.62 -8.85 5.05
C ASN A 178 13.95 -8.20 6.27
N ARG A 179 14.76 -7.60 7.15
CA ARG A 179 14.27 -6.99 8.39
C ARG A 179 13.30 -5.83 8.14
N GLU A 180 13.57 -4.99 7.13
CA GLU A 180 12.68 -3.86 6.80
C GLU A 180 11.35 -4.37 6.23
N ALA A 181 11.39 -5.38 5.36
CA ALA A 181 10.19 -6.05 4.87
C ALA A 181 9.37 -6.70 5.98
N GLN A 182 10.03 -7.29 7.00
CA GLN A 182 9.33 -7.85 8.17
C GLN A 182 8.58 -6.76 8.94
N LYS A 183 9.20 -5.60 9.20
CA LYS A 183 8.54 -4.47 9.87
C LYS A 183 7.30 -4.02 9.09
N VAL A 184 7.46 -3.80 7.79
CA VAL A 184 6.36 -3.43 6.88
C VAL A 184 5.25 -4.46 6.92
N PHE A 185 5.58 -5.75 6.79
CA PHE A 185 4.63 -6.85 6.80
C PHE A 185 3.79 -6.89 8.08
N TYR A 186 4.44 -6.91 9.25
CA TYR A 186 3.73 -6.97 10.52
C TYR A 186 2.90 -5.72 10.78
N MET A 187 3.41 -4.54 10.43
CA MET A 187 2.66 -3.30 10.58
C MET A 187 1.44 -3.26 9.66
N GLU A 188 1.57 -3.68 8.40
CA GLU A 188 0.47 -3.66 7.46
C GLU A 188 -0.58 -4.72 7.78
N TRP A 189 -0.16 -5.93 8.22
CA TRP A 189 -1.07 -6.96 8.69
C TRP A 189 -1.86 -6.53 9.92
N SER A 190 -1.20 -5.94 10.94
CA SER A 190 -1.91 -5.42 12.11
C SER A 190 -2.95 -4.37 11.72
N LYS A 191 -2.59 -3.37 10.90
CA LYS A 191 -3.52 -2.36 10.39
C LYS A 191 -4.66 -2.99 9.58
N THR A 192 -4.37 -4.02 8.79
CA THR A 192 -5.37 -4.74 8.00
C THR A 192 -6.38 -5.46 8.90
N ILE A 193 -5.91 -6.17 9.92
CA ILE A 193 -6.79 -6.86 10.89
C ILE A 193 -7.66 -5.84 11.64
N PHE A 194 -7.07 -4.77 12.19
CA PHE A 194 -7.83 -3.72 12.87
C PHE A 194 -8.88 -3.08 11.96
N SER A 195 -8.55 -2.87 10.68
CA SER A 195 -9.50 -2.32 9.71
C SER A 195 -10.68 -3.25 9.40
N LEU A 196 -10.54 -4.57 9.62
CA LEU A 196 -11.62 -5.55 9.42
C LEU A 196 -12.60 -5.59 10.60
N ILE A 197 -12.15 -5.26 11.80
CA ILE A 197 -12.97 -5.23 13.02
C ILE A 197 -13.49 -3.82 13.35
N GLY A 198 -13.35 -2.88 12.43
CA GLY A 198 -13.96 -1.54 12.56
C GLY A 198 -13.16 -0.54 13.40
N MET A 199 -11.90 -0.84 13.71
CA MET A 199 -10.98 0.05 14.42
C MET A 199 -10.08 0.82 13.44
#